data_c88ee46d0e30e5635ad26c1bfb96304d
#
_entry.id   c88ee46d0e30e5635ad26c1bfb96304d
#
_cell.length_a   1.000
_cell.length_b   1.000
_cell.length_c   1.000
_cell.angle_alpha   90.00
_cell.angle_beta   90.00
_cell.angle_gamma   90.00
#
_symmetry.space_group_name_H-M   'P 1'
#
loop_
_entity.id
_entity.type
_entity.pdbx_description
1 polymer ?
#
loop_
_entity_poly.entity_id
_entity_poly.type
_entity_poly.pdbx_seq_one_letter_code
_entity_poly.pdbx_strand_id
1 'polypeptide(L)'
;KAFIYGIDRNFKNNYSSKRLEFIYCNTTSVSDLVNLKKKIRKKKFKIIIDDGSHLLNDIISNLKFFFKLLDKGGYYVIEDFNHPKYFNYLNDSNNKELLVDAIIKNLKKKKFFKSKILSPKDQKYLFRNIKKINLHKGSMISLKKNISDILFIEKV
;
A
#
# COMPACT_ATOMS: atom_id res chain seq x y z
N LYS A 1 -12.38 11.74 -18.13
CA LYS A 1 -13.17 11.15 -17.01
C LYS A 1 -12.42 9.95 -16.47
N ALA A 2 -12.26 9.83 -15.13
CA ALA A 2 -11.54 8.72 -14.50
C ALA A 2 -12.39 7.43 -14.51
N PHE A 3 -11.71 6.28 -14.57
CA PHE A 3 -12.29 4.96 -14.27
C PHE A 3 -11.75 4.51 -12.90
N ILE A 4 -12.63 3.98 -12.05
CA ILE A 4 -12.34 3.60 -10.67
C ILE A 4 -12.45 2.08 -10.53
N TYR A 5 -11.48 1.48 -9.85
CA TYR A 5 -11.52 0.10 -9.38
C TYR A 5 -11.61 0.09 -7.86
N GLY A 6 -12.65 -0.51 -7.31
CA GLY A 6 -12.76 -0.84 -5.89
C GLY A 6 -12.33 -2.30 -5.69
N ILE A 7 -11.48 -2.56 -4.71
CA ILE A 7 -10.98 -3.89 -4.40
C ILE A 7 -11.19 -4.16 -2.92
N ASP A 8 -11.90 -5.24 -2.59
CA ASP A 8 -12.12 -5.64 -1.21
C ASP A 8 -12.38 -7.15 -1.13
N ARG A 9 -12.01 -7.77 -0.02
CA ARG A 9 -12.29 -9.18 0.31
C ARG A 9 -13.74 -9.42 0.75
N ASN A 10 -14.48 -8.36 1.06
CA ASN A 10 -15.87 -8.43 1.52
C ASN A 10 -16.89 -8.20 0.40
N PHE A 11 -16.44 -7.89 -0.82
CA PHE A 11 -17.36 -7.78 -1.96
C PHE A 11 -17.97 -9.15 -2.28
N LYS A 12 -19.23 -9.35 -1.92
CA LYS A 12 -19.97 -10.59 -2.21
C LYS A 12 -20.22 -10.77 -3.71
N ASN A 13 -20.41 -9.68 -4.44
CA ASN A 13 -20.68 -9.68 -5.88
C ASN A 13 -19.79 -8.66 -6.59
N ASN A 14 -19.31 -9.02 -7.77
CA ASN A 14 -18.67 -8.06 -8.65
C ASN A 14 -19.72 -7.09 -9.18
N TYR A 15 -19.38 -5.81 -9.18
CA TYR A 15 -20.22 -4.76 -9.76
C TYR A 15 -19.42 -4.04 -10.85
N SER A 16 -20.07 -3.73 -11.96
CA SER A 16 -19.45 -3.00 -13.06
C SER A 16 -20.42 -1.98 -13.64
N SER A 17 -19.91 -0.79 -13.93
CA SER A 17 -20.60 0.27 -14.64
C SER A 17 -19.67 0.93 -15.67
N LYS A 18 -20.12 1.99 -16.35
CA LYS A 18 -19.28 2.73 -17.32
C LYS A 18 -17.97 3.27 -16.72
N ARG A 19 -17.89 3.49 -15.39
CA ARG A 19 -16.76 4.17 -14.75
C ARG A 19 -16.29 3.55 -13.44
N LEU A 20 -16.93 2.49 -12.98
CA LEU A 20 -16.64 1.87 -11.68
C LEU A 20 -16.73 0.36 -11.83
N GLU A 21 -15.74 -0.33 -11.32
CA GLU A 21 -15.72 -1.79 -11.23
C GLU A 21 -15.30 -2.21 -9.83
N PHE A 22 -16.11 -3.01 -9.15
CA PHE A 22 -15.77 -3.67 -7.89
C PHE A 22 -15.28 -5.09 -8.16
N ILE A 23 -14.14 -5.43 -7.58
CA ILE A 23 -13.48 -6.72 -7.75
C ILE A 23 -13.26 -7.33 -6.38
N TYR A 24 -13.81 -8.52 -6.15
CA TYR A 24 -13.38 -9.32 -5.01
C TYR A 24 -11.90 -9.62 -5.13
N CYS A 25 -11.15 -9.34 -4.08
CA CYS A 25 -9.75 -9.70 -3.97
C CYS A 25 -9.29 -9.64 -2.51
N ASN A 26 -8.84 -10.75 -1.98
CA ASN A 26 -8.07 -10.76 -0.74
C ASN A 26 -6.60 -10.46 -1.07
N THR A 27 -6.11 -9.27 -0.73
CA THR A 27 -4.74 -8.83 -1.08
C THR A 27 -3.65 -9.60 -0.33
N THR A 28 -4.00 -10.44 0.66
CA THR A 28 -3.07 -11.36 1.33
C THR A 28 -2.95 -12.72 0.61
N SER A 29 -3.86 -13.00 -0.34
CA SER A 29 -3.89 -14.23 -1.13
C SER A 29 -3.12 -14.05 -2.43
N VAL A 30 -2.08 -14.86 -2.63
CA VAL A 30 -1.29 -14.84 -3.89
C VAL A 30 -2.15 -15.19 -5.09
N SER A 31 -3.06 -16.15 -4.96
CA SER A 31 -3.98 -16.55 -6.04
C SER A 31 -4.90 -15.42 -6.45
N ASP A 32 -5.44 -14.67 -5.47
CA ASP A 32 -6.33 -13.53 -5.73
C ASP A 32 -5.57 -12.39 -6.40
N LEU A 33 -4.35 -12.09 -5.97
CA LEU A 33 -3.50 -11.09 -6.61
C LEU A 33 -3.15 -11.46 -8.06
N VAL A 34 -2.92 -12.74 -8.34
CA VAL A 34 -2.70 -13.24 -9.71
C VAL A 34 -3.97 -13.05 -10.56
N ASN A 35 -5.14 -13.39 -10.02
CA ASN A 35 -6.42 -13.21 -10.69
C ASN A 35 -6.75 -11.73 -10.92
N LEU A 36 -6.53 -10.89 -9.90
CA LEU A 36 -6.66 -9.44 -10.04
C LEU A 36 -5.79 -8.93 -11.18
N LYS A 37 -4.50 -9.31 -11.22
CA LYS A 37 -3.57 -8.89 -12.28
C LYS A 37 -4.04 -9.29 -13.68
N LYS A 38 -4.63 -10.49 -13.83
CA LYS A 38 -5.24 -10.93 -15.09
C LYS A 38 -6.45 -10.06 -15.46
N LYS A 39 -7.30 -9.72 -14.47
CA LYS A 39 -8.53 -8.95 -14.65
C LYS A 39 -8.26 -7.51 -15.04
N ILE A 40 -7.35 -6.82 -14.33
CA ILE A 40 -6.92 -5.46 -14.67
C ILE A 40 -5.95 -5.43 -15.87
N ARG A 41 -5.50 -6.61 -16.33
CA ARG A 41 -4.57 -6.77 -17.46
C ARG A 41 -3.31 -5.91 -17.26
N LYS A 42 -2.88 -5.17 -18.32
CA LYS A 42 -1.70 -4.30 -18.28
C LYS A 42 -2.03 -2.85 -17.88
N LYS A 43 -3.20 -2.60 -17.27
CA LYS A 43 -3.59 -1.25 -16.88
C LYS A 43 -2.61 -0.67 -15.86
N LYS A 44 -2.39 0.63 -15.99
CA LYS A 44 -1.64 1.45 -15.04
C LYS A 44 -2.57 2.49 -14.42
N PHE A 45 -2.26 2.86 -13.19
CA PHE A 45 -3.11 3.73 -12.38
C PHE A 45 -2.38 5.04 -12.06
N LYS A 46 -3.10 6.15 -12.12
CA LYS A 46 -2.57 7.44 -11.69
C LYS A 46 -2.59 7.57 -10.17
N ILE A 47 -3.57 6.97 -9.53
CA ILE A 47 -3.70 6.97 -8.07
C ILE A 47 -4.10 5.57 -7.62
N ILE A 48 -3.43 5.06 -6.60
CA ILE A 48 -3.82 3.87 -5.86
C ILE A 48 -3.89 4.26 -4.39
N ILE A 49 -5.02 4.00 -3.75
CA ILE A 49 -5.26 4.26 -2.33
C ILE A 49 -5.33 2.92 -1.62
N ASP A 50 -4.51 2.74 -0.60
CA ASP A 50 -4.47 1.59 0.30
C ASP A 50 -5.05 2.03 1.65
N ASP A 51 -6.31 1.68 1.84
CA ASP A 51 -7.10 1.86 3.06
C ASP A 51 -7.63 0.47 3.48
N GLY A 52 -6.69 -0.45 3.69
CA GLY A 52 -6.98 -1.87 3.89
C GLY A 52 -7.08 -2.26 5.37
N SER A 53 -6.45 -3.40 5.72
CA SER A 53 -6.51 -3.97 7.08
C SER A 53 -5.68 -3.21 8.11
N HIS A 54 -4.81 -2.33 7.70
CA HIS A 54 -3.77 -1.64 8.51
C HIS A 54 -2.80 -2.58 9.25
N LEU A 55 -2.82 -3.89 8.95
CA LEU A 55 -1.80 -4.81 9.44
C LEU A 55 -0.45 -4.51 8.81
N LEU A 56 0.62 -4.50 9.62
CA LEU A 56 1.97 -4.16 9.15
C LEU A 56 2.39 -4.94 7.90
N ASN A 57 2.18 -6.26 7.93
CA ASN A 57 2.56 -7.13 6.81
C ASN A 57 1.75 -6.86 5.55
N ASP A 58 0.47 -6.53 5.70
CA ASP A 58 -0.42 -6.24 4.58
C ASP A 58 -0.03 -4.91 3.91
N ILE A 59 0.22 -3.86 4.69
CA ILE A 59 0.69 -2.56 4.18
C ILE A 59 1.97 -2.76 3.34
N ILE A 60 2.95 -3.53 3.85
CA ILE A 60 4.22 -3.75 3.17
C ILE A 60 4.02 -4.59 1.89
N SER A 61 3.18 -5.63 1.97
CA SER A 61 2.87 -6.52 0.84
C SER A 61 2.10 -5.78 -0.26
N ASN A 62 1.14 -4.95 0.13
CA ASN A 62 0.38 -4.10 -0.78
C ASN A 62 1.28 -3.08 -1.47
N LEU A 63 2.16 -2.40 -0.74
CA LEU A 63 3.16 -1.49 -1.33
C LEU A 63 4.01 -2.22 -2.37
N LYS A 64 4.52 -3.42 -2.04
CA LYS A 64 5.32 -4.26 -2.95
C LYS A 64 4.59 -4.58 -4.26
N PHE A 65 3.30 -4.92 -4.18
CA PHE A 65 2.51 -5.34 -5.32
C PHE A 65 1.96 -4.15 -6.10
N PHE A 66 1.23 -3.26 -5.45
CA PHE A 66 0.45 -2.22 -6.10
C PHE A 66 1.29 -1.06 -6.63
N PHE A 67 2.43 -0.72 -5.99
CA PHE A 67 3.31 0.33 -6.49
C PHE A 67 3.82 0.04 -7.92
N LYS A 68 3.95 -1.24 -8.30
CA LYS A 68 4.33 -1.66 -9.64
C LYS A 68 3.24 -1.37 -10.69
N LEU A 69 2.00 -1.23 -10.24
CA LEU A 69 0.85 -0.93 -11.11
C LEU A 69 0.65 0.57 -11.36
N LEU A 70 1.36 1.44 -10.64
CA LEU A 70 1.31 2.88 -10.90
C LEU A 70 1.92 3.23 -12.24
N ASP A 71 1.31 4.21 -12.89
CA ASP A 71 1.88 4.93 -14.03
C ASP A 71 2.99 5.88 -13.56
N LYS A 72 3.78 6.40 -14.50
CA LYS A 72 4.74 7.47 -14.22
C LYS A 72 4.00 8.72 -13.73
N GLY A 73 4.57 9.39 -12.72
CA GLY A 73 3.94 10.52 -12.04
C GLY A 73 2.69 10.16 -11.23
N GLY A 74 2.38 8.86 -11.07
CA GLY A 74 1.27 8.39 -10.25
C GLY A 74 1.60 8.37 -8.76
N TYR A 75 0.56 8.32 -7.93
CA TYR A 75 0.65 8.31 -6.47
C TYR A 75 0.15 7.01 -5.88
N TYR A 76 0.94 6.41 -4.97
CA TYR A 76 0.49 5.40 -4.03
C TYR A 76 0.23 6.08 -2.70
N VAL A 77 -1.00 5.99 -2.23
CA VAL A 77 -1.45 6.62 -0.99
C VAL A 77 -1.69 5.51 0.03
N ILE A 78 -1.17 5.65 1.25
CA ILE A 78 -1.44 4.73 2.35
C ILE A 78 -2.10 5.54 3.46
N GLU A 79 -3.35 5.19 3.78
CA GLU A 79 -4.06 5.76 4.92
C GLU A 79 -3.66 5.03 6.20
N ASP A 80 -3.64 5.74 7.31
CA ASP A 80 -3.38 5.22 8.65
C ASP A 80 -2.13 4.33 8.77
N PHE A 81 -1.10 4.64 7.98
CA PHE A 81 0.09 3.81 7.82
C PHE A 81 0.89 3.58 9.12
N ASN A 82 0.69 4.41 10.14
CA ASN A 82 1.31 4.26 11.46
C ASN A 82 0.44 3.49 12.48
N HIS A 83 -0.75 3.00 12.11
CA HIS A 83 -1.58 2.20 13.00
C HIS A 83 -0.81 1.01 13.63
N PRO A 84 0.04 0.25 12.92
CA PRO A 84 0.86 -0.80 13.55
C PRO A 84 1.80 -0.30 14.66
N LYS A 85 2.15 0.99 14.66
CA LYS A 85 2.96 1.61 15.71
C LYS A 85 2.12 2.01 16.93
N TYR A 86 0.85 2.36 16.72
CA TYR A 86 -0.05 2.82 17.76
C TYR A 86 -0.83 1.69 18.41
N PHE A 87 -1.11 0.63 17.64
CA PHE A 87 -1.93 -0.50 18.03
C PHE A 87 -1.16 -1.81 17.85
N ASN A 88 -0.71 -2.39 18.98
CA ASN A 88 0.15 -3.58 18.96
C ASN A 88 -0.46 -4.79 18.24
N TYR A 89 -1.79 -4.94 18.25
CA TYR A 89 -2.48 -6.04 17.56
C TYR A 89 -2.40 -5.95 16.03
N LEU A 90 -2.04 -4.79 15.48
CA LEU A 90 -1.79 -4.59 14.05
C LEU A 90 -0.32 -4.83 13.66
N ASN A 91 0.53 -5.04 14.65
CA ASN A 91 1.94 -5.32 14.46
C ASN A 91 2.19 -6.80 14.79
N ASP A 92 2.37 -7.62 13.75
CA ASP A 92 2.75 -9.02 13.96
C ASP A 92 4.18 -9.11 14.52
N SER A 93 4.26 -9.15 15.85
CA SER A 93 5.52 -9.21 16.61
C SER A 93 6.40 -10.42 16.23
N ASN A 94 5.82 -11.50 15.69
CA ASN A 94 6.53 -12.69 15.27
C ASN A 94 7.35 -12.50 13.99
N ASN A 95 7.03 -11.52 13.17
CA ASN A 95 7.66 -11.34 11.88
C ASN A 95 8.90 -10.42 11.88
N LYS A 96 9.16 -9.67 12.94
CA LYS A 96 10.31 -8.75 13.09
C LYS A 96 10.50 -7.82 11.89
N GLU A 97 9.40 -7.42 11.22
CA GLU A 97 9.45 -6.42 10.18
C GLU A 97 9.66 -5.02 10.80
N LEU A 98 10.29 -4.14 10.04
CA LEU A 98 10.37 -2.73 10.44
C LEU A 98 9.00 -2.09 10.33
N LEU A 99 8.66 -1.21 11.27
CA LEU A 99 7.48 -0.35 11.19
C LEU A 99 7.53 0.50 9.92
N VAL A 100 6.37 0.89 9.41
CA VAL A 100 6.26 1.59 8.12
C VAL A 100 7.06 2.90 8.12
N ASP A 101 7.06 3.66 9.21
CA ASP A 101 7.85 4.90 9.33
C ASP A 101 9.37 4.64 9.18
N ALA A 102 9.88 3.54 9.75
CA ALA A 102 11.28 3.15 9.60
C ALA A 102 11.60 2.67 8.17
N ILE A 103 10.69 1.92 7.55
CA ILE A 103 10.79 1.53 6.14
C ILE A 103 10.89 2.78 5.26
N ILE A 104 9.97 3.73 5.43
CA ILE A 104 9.94 4.99 4.67
C ILE A 104 11.23 5.79 4.85
N LYS A 105 11.76 5.85 6.07
CA LYS A 105 13.05 6.50 6.34
C LYS A 105 14.21 5.86 5.55
N ASN A 106 14.23 4.53 5.46
CA ASN A 106 15.23 3.81 4.68
C ASN A 106 15.03 4.01 3.17
N LEU A 107 13.78 3.97 2.68
CA LEU A 107 13.46 4.22 1.27
C LEU A 107 13.89 5.63 0.82
N LYS A 108 13.63 6.66 1.64
CA LYS A 108 14.09 8.05 1.38
C LYS A 108 15.62 8.15 1.27
N LYS A 109 16.34 7.39 2.09
CA LYS A 109 17.81 7.36 2.11
C LYS A 109 18.40 6.37 1.10
N LYS A 110 17.58 5.62 0.37
CA LYS A 110 17.98 4.52 -0.52
C LYS A 110 18.89 3.49 0.19
N LYS A 111 18.64 3.27 1.50
CA LYS A 111 19.41 2.35 2.34
C LYS A 111 18.69 1.01 2.42
N PHE A 112 19.40 -0.07 2.12
CA PHE A 112 18.89 -1.43 2.30
C PHE A 112 18.63 -1.75 3.77
N PHE A 113 17.60 -2.55 4.01
CA PHE A 113 17.20 -3.01 5.33
C PHE A 113 16.75 -4.47 5.31
N LYS A 114 16.79 -5.12 6.47
CA LYS A 114 16.31 -6.49 6.61
C LYS A 114 14.78 -6.52 6.58
N SER A 115 14.20 -7.31 5.68
CA SER A 115 12.77 -7.54 5.57
C SER A 115 12.53 -8.94 5.01
N LYS A 116 11.50 -9.62 5.51
CA LYS A 116 11.04 -10.90 4.98
C LYS A 116 10.12 -10.70 3.75
N ILE A 117 9.48 -9.53 3.65
CA ILE A 117 8.49 -9.21 2.61
C ILE A 117 9.15 -8.50 1.43
N LEU A 118 9.98 -7.47 1.69
CA LEU A 118 10.68 -6.71 0.66
C LEU A 118 12.09 -7.28 0.44
N SER A 119 12.22 -8.12 -0.60
CA SER A 119 13.53 -8.61 -1.02
C SER A 119 14.47 -7.46 -1.43
N PRO A 120 15.79 -7.65 -1.46
CA PRO A 120 16.74 -6.64 -1.98
C PRO A 120 16.39 -6.17 -3.40
N LYS A 121 15.81 -7.06 -4.23
CA LYS A 121 15.33 -6.73 -5.58
C LYS A 121 14.13 -5.77 -5.52
N ASP A 122 13.17 -6.01 -4.61
CA ASP A 122 12.02 -5.13 -4.43
C ASP A 122 12.46 -3.76 -3.88
N GLN A 123 13.37 -3.74 -2.90
CA GLN A 123 13.92 -2.48 -2.36
C GLN A 123 14.64 -1.68 -3.44
N LYS A 124 15.49 -2.33 -4.25
CA LYS A 124 16.17 -1.68 -5.38
C LYS A 124 15.18 -1.13 -6.41
N TYR A 125 14.08 -1.85 -6.66
CA TYR A 125 13.01 -1.35 -7.53
C TYR A 125 12.37 -0.08 -6.95
N LEU A 126 12.02 -0.08 -5.65
CA LEU A 126 11.46 1.08 -4.97
C LEU A 126 12.43 2.27 -4.98
N PHE A 127 13.73 2.06 -4.69
CA PHE A 127 14.75 3.11 -4.72
C PHE A 127 14.86 3.82 -6.08
N ARG A 128 14.66 3.08 -7.17
CA ARG A 128 14.76 3.61 -8.53
C ARG A 128 13.48 4.31 -9.01
N ASN A 129 12.35 3.89 -8.46
CA ASN A 129 11.05 4.30 -8.97
C ASN A 129 10.29 5.27 -8.04
N ILE A 130 10.76 5.50 -6.83
CA ILE A 130 10.21 6.51 -5.93
C ILE A 130 10.87 7.85 -6.26
N LYS A 131 10.04 8.84 -6.64
CA LYS A 131 10.46 10.23 -6.86
C LYS A 131 10.43 11.03 -5.56
N LYS A 132 9.31 10.94 -4.83
CA LYS A 132 9.07 11.72 -3.63
C LYS A 132 8.17 10.97 -2.65
N ILE A 133 8.39 11.19 -1.36
CA ILE A 133 7.54 10.65 -0.30
C ILE A 133 7.15 11.83 0.61
N ASN A 134 5.86 12.11 0.71
CA ASN A 134 5.27 13.13 1.57
C ASN A 134 4.42 12.45 2.64
N LEU A 135 4.51 12.97 3.85
CA LEU A 135 3.74 12.51 5.00
C LEU A 135 2.86 13.67 5.47
N HIS A 136 1.60 13.38 5.66
CA HIS A 136 0.63 14.32 6.21
C HIS A 136 -0.01 13.71 7.46
N LYS A 137 -0.13 14.54 8.48
CA LYS A 137 -0.86 14.17 9.70
C LYS A 137 -2.30 14.61 9.55
N GLY A 138 -3.21 13.71 9.84
CA GLY A 138 -4.62 14.04 9.92
C GLY A 138 -4.97 14.72 11.24
N SER A 139 -6.23 15.01 11.45
CA SER A 139 -6.74 15.68 12.66
C SER A 139 -7.30 14.75 13.71
N MET A 140 -7.45 13.46 13.41
CA MET A 140 -8.04 12.49 14.33
C MET A 140 -7.08 12.19 15.48
N ILE A 141 -7.50 12.46 16.71
CA ILE A 141 -6.72 12.23 17.92
C ILE A 141 -7.36 11.10 18.72
N SER A 142 -6.57 10.09 19.06
CA SER A 142 -6.92 9.05 20.02
C SER A 142 -5.78 8.85 21.00
N LEU A 143 -6.10 8.64 22.28
CA LEU A 143 -5.12 8.48 23.35
C LEU A 143 -4.04 9.58 23.39
N LYS A 144 -4.44 10.84 23.13
CA LYS A 144 -3.54 12.01 23.03
C LYS A 144 -2.52 11.91 21.88
N LYS A 145 -2.74 11.04 20.89
CA LYS A 145 -1.87 10.90 19.70
C LYS A 145 -2.70 11.13 18.44
N ASN A 146 -2.07 11.78 17.46
CA ASN A 146 -2.64 11.84 16.12
C ASN A 146 -2.46 10.46 15.48
N ILE A 147 -3.58 9.81 15.12
CA ILE A 147 -3.58 8.45 14.57
C ILE A 147 -3.96 8.40 13.09
N SER A 148 -4.44 9.49 12.50
CA SER A 148 -4.80 9.54 11.07
C SER A 148 -3.65 10.14 10.24
N ASP A 149 -2.63 9.34 10.01
CA ASP A 149 -1.48 9.72 9.19
C ASP A 149 -1.66 9.19 7.76
N ILE A 150 -1.44 10.06 6.76
CA ILE A 150 -1.52 9.69 5.35
C ILE A 150 -0.16 9.84 4.69
N LEU A 151 0.24 8.83 3.93
CA LEU A 151 1.49 8.78 3.20
C LEU A 151 1.24 8.82 1.69
N PHE A 152 1.91 9.75 1.00
CA PHE A 152 1.90 9.84 -0.46
C PHE A 152 3.27 9.45 -1.01
N ILE A 153 3.31 8.48 -1.90
CA ILE A 153 4.53 8.03 -2.57
C ILE A 153 4.36 8.27 -4.07
N GLU A 154 5.11 9.25 -4.60
CA GLU A 154 5.11 9.60 -6.02
C GLU A 154 6.09 8.70 -6.78
N LYS A 155 5.64 8.17 -7.92
CA LYS A 155 6.48 7.38 -8.82
C LYS A 155 7.17 8.25 -9.86
N VAL A 156 8.43 7.93 -10.21
CA VAL A 156 9.20 8.53 -11.31
C VAL A 156 8.51 8.33 -12.66
#